data_a41c0636a30df621b8b876ae6745154e
#
_entry.id   a41c0636a30df621b8b876ae6745154e
#
_cell.length_a   1.000
_cell.length_b   1.000
_cell.length_c   1.000
_cell.angle_alpha   90.00
_cell.angle_beta   90.00
_cell.angle_gamma   90.00
#
_symmetry.space_group_name_H-M   'P 1'
#
loop_
_entity.id
_entity.type
_entity.pdbx_description
1 polymer ?
#
loop_
_entity_poly.entity_id
_entity_poly.type
_entity_poly.pdbx_seq_one_letter_code
_entity_poly.pdbx_strand_id
1 'polypeptide(L)'
;MEKLIVLLIALPLISSALLLIAGRRVDKWGHIFATMVSASTFVIGAMEFFAMKSRANGERGITQTLFDWINVGSFHVTAALLLDQLSICFVLLITGVGTLIHIYSISYMEHDHDRRRFFAYLNLFIAAMLLLVLGNSYLNLYVGWEGVGLASYLLIGFWNQKPAYATAAKKAFVANRVG
;
A
#
# COMPACT_ATOMS: atom_id res chain seq x y z
N MET A 1 16.84 -10.98 4.98
CA MET A 1 15.38 -11.18 5.14
C MET A 1 14.71 -9.96 5.81
N GLU A 2 15.25 -9.36 6.86
CA GLU A 2 14.67 -8.14 7.47
C GLU A 2 14.43 -7.01 6.46
N LYS A 3 15.32 -6.78 5.50
CA LYS A 3 15.18 -5.74 4.47
C LYS A 3 14.02 -5.97 3.48
N LEU A 4 13.54 -7.20 3.33
CA LEU A 4 12.45 -7.51 2.39
C LEU A 4 11.08 -7.00 2.89
N ILE A 5 10.88 -6.93 4.22
CA ILE A 5 9.63 -6.40 4.80
C ILE A 5 9.44 -4.93 4.42
N VAL A 6 10.51 -4.14 4.46
CA VAL A 6 10.46 -2.72 4.05
C VAL A 6 10.14 -2.60 2.56
N LEU A 7 10.68 -3.50 1.72
CA LEU A 7 10.41 -3.48 0.28
C LEU A 7 8.95 -3.71 -0.06
N LEU A 8 8.21 -4.49 0.75
CA LEU A 8 6.77 -4.69 0.56
C LEU A 8 6.02 -3.34 0.52
N ILE A 9 6.39 -2.39 1.38
CA ILE A 9 5.77 -1.06 1.43
C ILE A 9 6.45 -0.10 0.46
N ALA A 10 7.77 -0.12 0.40
CA ALA A 10 8.55 0.84 -0.37
C ALA A 10 8.33 0.72 -1.89
N LEU A 11 8.24 -0.49 -2.43
CA LEU A 11 8.07 -0.71 -3.87
C LEU A 11 6.79 -0.07 -4.42
N PRO A 12 5.57 -0.37 -3.89
CA PRO A 12 4.36 0.26 -4.39
C PRO A 12 4.31 1.76 -4.07
N LEU A 13 4.88 2.21 -2.95
CA LEU A 13 4.92 3.63 -2.60
C LEU A 13 5.80 4.43 -3.57
N ILE A 14 7.02 3.94 -3.85
CA ILE A 14 7.95 4.55 -4.80
C ILE A 14 7.34 4.54 -6.21
N SER A 15 6.72 3.43 -6.62
CA SER A 15 6.03 3.33 -7.90
C SER A 15 4.93 4.38 -8.04
N SER A 16 4.09 4.53 -7.01
CA SER A 16 3.06 5.57 -6.98
C SER A 16 3.66 6.96 -7.13
N ALA A 17 4.69 7.28 -6.34
CA ALA A 17 5.36 8.58 -6.39
C ALA A 17 5.99 8.84 -7.77
N LEU A 18 6.70 7.86 -8.34
CA LEU A 18 7.31 7.97 -9.66
C LEU A 18 6.26 8.25 -10.75
N LEU A 19 5.14 7.52 -10.74
CA LEU A 19 4.07 7.72 -11.71
C LEU A 19 3.42 9.09 -11.59
N LEU A 20 3.29 9.64 -10.39
CA LEU A 20 2.73 10.97 -10.19
C LEU A 20 3.71 12.07 -10.61
N ILE A 21 4.99 11.96 -10.24
CA ILE A 21 6.03 12.97 -10.52
C ILE A 21 6.44 12.98 -12.00
N ALA A 22 6.61 11.80 -12.62
CA ALA A 22 7.02 11.71 -14.03
C ALA A 22 5.99 12.24 -15.02
N GLY A 23 4.75 12.42 -14.57
CA GLY A 23 3.70 13.06 -15.37
C GLY A 23 3.44 12.33 -16.69
N ARG A 24 3.09 13.09 -17.72
CA ARG A 24 2.71 12.56 -19.05
C ARG A 24 3.79 11.74 -19.76
N ARG A 25 5.04 11.83 -19.33
CA ARG A 25 6.16 11.08 -19.93
C ARG A 25 6.01 9.56 -19.84
N VAL A 26 5.28 9.08 -18.85
CA VAL A 26 5.09 7.65 -18.58
C VAL A 26 3.68 7.13 -18.88
N ASP A 27 2.82 7.92 -19.53
CA ASP A 27 1.43 7.52 -19.81
C ASP A 27 1.34 6.23 -20.65
N LYS A 28 2.29 6.01 -21.56
CA LYS A 28 2.29 4.85 -22.46
C LYS A 28 2.56 3.52 -21.76
N TRP A 29 3.43 3.50 -20.76
CA TRP A 29 3.92 2.27 -20.11
C TRP A 29 3.72 2.24 -18.59
N GLY A 30 3.31 3.35 -17.98
CA GLY A 30 3.17 3.49 -16.53
C GLY A 30 2.21 2.48 -15.90
N HIS A 31 1.14 2.09 -16.59
CA HIS A 31 0.20 1.07 -16.13
C HIS A 31 0.84 -0.32 -16.07
N ILE A 32 1.69 -0.68 -17.05
CA ILE A 32 2.43 -1.94 -17.05
C ILE A 32 3.44 -1.94 -15.91
N PHE A 33 4.19 -0.85 -15.74
CA PHE A 33 5.15 -0.69 -14.66
C PHE A 33 4.48 -0.84 -13.29
N ALA A 34 3.35 -0.17 -13.06
CA ALA A 34 2.59 -0.28 -11.82
C ALA A 34 2.15 -1.72 -11.53
N THR A 35 1.66 -2.42 -12.55
CA THR A 35 1.24 -3.82 -12.45
C THR A 35 2.42 -4.73 -12.15
N MET A 36 3.57 -4.53 -12.80
CA MET A 36 4.79 -5.30 -12.52
C MET A 36 5.28 -5.09 -11.09
N VAL A 37 5.23 -3.86 -10.59
CA VAL A 37 5.60 -3.57 -9.19
C VAL A 37 4.65 -4.26 -8.22
N SER A 38 3.34 -4.20 -8.44
CA SER A 38 2.36 -4.92 -7.62
C SER A 38 2.60 -6.43 -7.63
N ALA A 39 2.86 -7.03 -8.80
CA ALA A 39 3.19 -8.45 -8.92
C ALA A 39 4.50 -8.80 -8.21
N SER A 40 5.54 -7.96 -8.32
CA SER A 40 6.80 -8.15 -7.61
C SER A 40 6.60 -8.09 -6.09
N THR A 41 5.75 -7.20 -5.60
CA THR A 41 5.40 -7.12 -4.18
C THR A 41 4.70 -8.39 -3.69
N PHE A 42 3.80 -8.96 -4.51
CA PHE A 42 3.18 -10.25 -4.21
C PHE A 42 4.21 -11.39 -4.15
N VAL A 43 5.15 -11.43 -5.10
CA VAL A 43 6.22 -12.45 -5.10
C VAL A 43 7.07 -12.36 -3.83
N ILE A 44 7.44 -11.13 -3.42
CA ILE A 44 8.19 -10.92 -2.16
C ILE A 44 7.36 -11.40 -0.96
N GLY A 45 6.07 -11.09 -0.90
CA GLY A 45 5.17 -11.57 0.14
C GLY A 45 5.10 -13.11 0.19
N ALA A 46 5.02 -13.76 -0.97
CA ALA A 46 5.05 -15.21 -1.06
C ALA A 46 6.40 -15.80 -0.61
N MET A 47 7.52 -15.17 -0.95
CA MET A 47 8.84 -15.60 -0.48
C MET A 47 8.94 -15.49 1.06
N GLU A 48 8.45 -14.42 1.67
CA GLU A 48 8.42 -14.27 3.13
C GLU A 48 7.50 -15.31 3.80
N PHE A 49 6.37 -15.63 3.19
CA PHE A 49 5.48 -16.70 3.67
C PHE A 49 6.20 -18.06 3.71
N PHE A 50 6.88 -18.45 2.63
CA PHE A 50 7.61 -19.72 2.59
C PHE A 50 8.81 -19.70 3.55
N ALA A 51 9.51 -18.58 3.68
CA ALA A 51 10.58 -18.40 4.64
C ALA A 51 10.09 -18.49 6.09
N MET A 52 8.92 -17.94 6.40
CA MET A 52 8.29 -18.05 7.71
C MET A 52 7.86 -19.48 8.03
N LYS A 53 7.33 -20.21 7.03
CA LYS A 53 6.91 -21.61 7.19
C LYS A 53 8.08 -22.52 7.54
N SER A 54 9.29 -22.23 7.07
CA SER A 54 10.50 -23.00 7.37
C SER A 54 11.09 -22.77 8.75
N ARG A 55 10.61 -21.77 9.50
CA ARG A 55 11.07 -21.45 10.88
C ARG A 55 10.32 -22.25 11.93
N ALA A 56 10.96 -22.43 13.09
CA ALA A 56 10.32 -23.05 14.26
C ALA A 56 9.11 -22.23 14.73
N ASN A 57 8.12 -22.89 15.33
CA ASN A 57 6.84 -22.27 15.72
C ASN A 57 6.98 -21.04 16.63
N GLY A 58 8.04 -20.93 17.44
CA GLY A 58 8.29 -19.80 18.34
C GLY A 58 9.03 -18.60 17.69
N GLU A 59 9.59 -18.78 16.49
CA GLU A 59 10.46 -17.78 15.82
C GLU A 59 9.84 -17.21 14.53
N ARG A 60 8.53 -17.34 14.36
CA ARG A 60 7.85 -16.97 13.13
C ARG A 60 7.57 -15.47 13.02
N GLY A 61 7.54 -14.76 14.14
CA GLY A 61 7.38 -13.30 14.16
C GLY A 61 8.70 -12.59 13.93
N ILE A 62 8.72 -11.59 13.03
CA ILE A 62 9.86 -10.71 12.79
C ILE A 62 9.42 -9.28 13.04
N THR A 63 10.11 -8.60 13.94
CA THR A 63 9.93 -7.17 14.13
C THR A 63 11.12 -6.43 13.55
N GLN A 64 10.86 -5.50 12.64
CA GLN A 64 11.86 -4.64 12.05
C GLN A 64 11.64 -3.21 12.50
N THR A 65 12.53 -2.67 13.31
CA THR A 65 12.55 -1.26 13.71
C THR A 65 13.12 -0.43 12.56
N LEU A 66 12.42 0.63 12.18
CA LEU A 66 12.84 1.57 11.14
C LEU A 66 13.59 2.76 11.74
N PHE A 67 12.97 3.43 12.69
CA PHE A 67 13.55 4.58 13.41
C PHE A 67 12.79 4.85 14.71
N ASP A 68 13.40 5.60 15.61
CA ASP A 68 12.74 6.11 16.81
C ASP A 68 11.92 7.35 16.45
N TRP A 69 10.60 7.28 16.63
CA TRP A 69 9.70 8.36 16.26
C TRP A 69 9.57 9.42 17.34
N ILE A 70 9.28 8.97 18.57
CA ILE A 70 9.14 9.84 19.74
C ILE A 70 10.02 9.28 20.84
N ASN A 71 10.92 10.13 21.36
CA ASN A 71 11.81 9.78 22.46
C ASN A 71 11.84 10.97 23.44
N VAL A 72 10.91 10.96 24.43
CA VAL A 72 10.77 12.05 25.40
C VAL A 72 10.66 11.46 26.80
N GLY A 73 11.70 11.59 27.60
CA GLY A 73 11.75 11.05 28.97
C GLY A 73 11.58 9.54 29.01
N SER A 74 10.54 9.06 29.67
CA SER A 74 10.17 7.64 29.72
C SER A 74 9.26 7.18 28.59
N PHE A 75 8.80 8.09 27.71
CA PHE A 75 7.92 7.77 26.60
C PHE A 75 8.72 7.56 25.32
N HIS A 76 8.77 6.30 24.87
CA HIS A 76 9.47 5.88 23.68
C HIS A 76 8.50 5.24 22.68
N VAL A 77 8.40 5.77 21.47
CA VAL A 77 7.62 5.17 20.38
C VAL A 77 8.53 4.98 19.19
N THR A 78 8.67 3.74 18.77
CA THR A 78 9.44 3.34 17.59
C THR A 78 8.53 3.11 16.40
N ALA A 79 8.94 3.56 15.22
CA ALA A 79 8.36 3.12 13.97
C ALA A 79 8.93 1.74 13.64
N ALA A 80 8.13 0.70 13.79
CA ALA A 80 8.53 -0.67 13.54
C ALA A 80 7.47 -1.41 12.74
N LEU A 81 7.90 -2.39 11.96
CA LEU A 81 7.05 -3.29 11.19
C LEU A 81 7.08 -4.68 11.83
N LEU A 82 5.92 -5.27 11.99
CA LEU A 82 5.74 -6.63 12.52
C LEU A 82 5.21 -7.53 11.41
N LEU A 83 5.98 -8.55 11.07
CA LEU A 83 5.54 -9.62 10.19
C LEU A 83 5.32 -10.88 11.04
N ASP A 84 4.08 -11.21 11.31
CA ASP A 84 3.65 -12.41 12.03
C ASP A 84 2.76 -13.30 11.14
N GLN A 85 2.24 -14.38 11.72
CA GLN A 85 1.41 -15.36 11.01
C GLN A 85 0.09 -14.74 10.50
N LEU A 86 -0.45 -13.76 11.20
CA LEU A 86 -1.68 -13.07 10.79
C LEU A 86 -1.39 -12.05 9.70
N SER A 87 -0.39 -11.19 9.91
CA SER A 87 -0.05 -10.14 8.97
C SER A 87 0.40 -10.68 7.61
N ILE A 88 1.13 -11.82 7.57
CA ILE A 88 1.52 -12.42 6.28
C ILE A 88 0.32 -12.90 5.46
N CYS A 89 -0.73 -13.41 6.09
CA CYS A 89 -1.98 -13.77 5.40
C CYS A 89 -2.61 -12.53 4.74
N PHE A 90 -2.66 -11.41 5.45
CA PHE A 90 -3.15 -10.15 4.90
C PHE A 90 -2.22 -9.58 3.82
N VAL A 91 -0.91 -9.68 3.98
CA VAL A 91 0.06 -9.28 2.94
C VAL A 91 -0.21 -10.02 1.63
N LEU A 92 -0.39 -11.34 1.69
CA LEU A 92 -0.70 -12.16 0.50
C LEU A 92 -2.06 -11.80 -0.11
N LEU A 93 -3.07 -11.57 0.73
CA LEU A 93 -4.39 -11.16 0.27
C LEU A 93 -4.31 -9.79 -0.44
N ILE A 94 -3.73 -8.78 0.21
CA ILE A 94 -3.65 -7.42 -0.31
C ILE A 94 -2.85 -7.38 -1.62
N THR A 95 -1.68 -8.01 -1.65
CA THR A 95 -0.80 -7.97 -2.82
C THR A 95 -1.30 -8.87 -3.94
N GLY A 96 -1.86 -10.03 -3.62
CA GLY A 96 -2.42 -10.97 -4.61
C GLY A 96 -3.66 -10.41 -5.28
N VAL A 97 -4.68 -10.03 -4.50
CA VAL A 97 -5.90 -9.42 -5.04
C VAL A 97 -5.59 -8.07 -5.69
N GLY A 98 -4.70 -7.28 -5.08
CA GLY A 98 -4.24 -6.02 -5.66
C GLY A 98 -3.62 -6.20 -7.04
N THR A 99 -2.79 -7.22 -7.23
CA THR A 99 -2.19 -7.55 -8.54
C THR A 99 -3.27 -7.94 -9.55
N LEU A 100 -4.24 -8.76 -9.16
CA LEU A 100 -5.37 -9.12 -10.03
C LEU A 100 -6.19 -7.89 -10.45
N ILE A 101 -6.43 -6.97 -9.52
CA ILE A 101 -7.10 -5.69 -9.81
C ILE A 101 -6.29 -4.86 -10.80
N HIS A 102 -4.96 -4.79 -10.64
CA HIS A 102 -4.10 -4.10 -11.60
C HIS A 102 -4.20 -4.70 -13.00
N ILE A 103 -4.12 -6.03 -13.12
CA ILE A 103 -4.26 -6.72 -14.41
C ILE A 103 -5.63 -6.42 -15.05
N TYR A 104 -6.71 -6.54 -14.29
CA TYR A 104 -8.05 -6.20 -14.75
C TYR A 104 -8.14 -4.74 -15.22
N SER A 105 -7.53 -3.82 -14.47
CA SER A 105 -7.59 -2.39 -14.74
C SER A 105 -6.83 -1.97 -16.00
N ILE A 106 -5.93 -2.80 -16.54
CA ILE A 106 -5.26 -2.53 -17.82
C ILE A 106 -6.30 -2.36 -18.93
N SER A 107 -7.23 -3.30 -19.04
CA SER A 107 -8.32 -3.24 -20.00
C SER A 107 -9.41 -2.23 -19.59
N TYR A 108 -9.76 -2.20 -18.30
CA TYR A 108 -10.80 -1.32 -17.77
C TYR A 108 -10.51 0.17 -18.03
N MET A 109 -9.25 0.59 -17.90
CA MET A 109 -8.80 1.97 -18.07
C MET A 109 -8.14 2.24 -19.42
N GLU A 110 -8.27 1.34 -20.40
CA GLU A 110 -7.57 1.42 -21.69
C GLU A 110 -7.84 2.72 -22.43
N HIS A 111 -9.07 3.18 -22.41
CA HIS A 111 -9.54 4.37 -23.13
C HIS A 111 -9.52 5.65 -22.28
N ASP A 112 -9.10 5.57 -21.00
CA ASP A 112 -9.08 6.74 -20.11
C ASP A 112 -7.77 7.52 -20.26
N HIS A 113 -7.91 8.84 -20.39
CA HIS A 113 -6.79 9.75 -20.57
C HIS A 113 -5.88 9.81 -19.32
N ASP A 114 -6.45 9.64 -18.14
CA ASP A 114 -5.76 9.72 -16.85
C ASP A 114 -5.36 8.35 -16.27
N ARG A 115 -5.31 7.30 -17.13
CA ARG A 115 -4.98 5.92 -16.74
C ARG A 115 -3.77 5.83 -15.80
N ARG A 116 -2.70 6.57 -16.05
CA ARG A 116 -1.50 6.62 -15.21
C ARG A 116 -1.81 7.01 -13.76
N ARG A 117 -2.65 8.05 -13.56
CA ARG A 117 -3.05 8.51 -12.22
C ARG A 117 -3.81 7.42 -11.46
N PHE A 118 -4.68 6.69 -12.16
CA PHE A 118 -5.43 5.59 -11.58
C PHE A 118 -4.50 4.50 -11.03
N PHE A 119 -3.53 4.07 -11.81
CA PHE A 119 -2.55 3.05 -11.39
C PHE A 119 -1.62 3.54 -10.27
N ALA A 120 -1.28 4.83 -10.27
CA ALA A 120 -0.53 5.44 -9.17
C ALA A 120 -1.33 5.39 -7.86
N TYR A 121 -2.63 5.69 -7.90
CA TYR A 121 -3.49 5.63 -6.72
C TYR A 121 -3.74 4.20 -6.24
N LEU A 122 -3.82 3.21 -7.14
CA LEU A 122 -3.88 1.80 -6.76
C LEU A 122 -2.62 1.36 -6.01
N ASN A 123 -1.43 1.72 -6.49
CA ASN A 123 -0.18 1.41 -5.80
C ASN A 123 -0.06 2.16 -4.46
N LEU A 124 -0.53 3.40 -4.37
CA LEU A 124 -0.61 4.14 -3.11
C LEU A 124 -1.50 3.41 -2.11
N PHE A 125 -2.64 2.90 -2.56
CA PHE A 125 -3.56 2.13 -1.74
C PHE A 125 -2.90 0.86 -1.20
N ILE A 126 -2.21 0.08 -2.07
CA ILE A 126 -1.48 -1.12 -1.64
C ILE A 126 -0.42 -0.77 -0.59
N ALA A 127 0.37 0.28 -0.82
CA ALA A 127 1.41 0.71 0.12
C ALA A 127 0.83 1.08 1.49
N ALA A 128 -0.26 1.86 1.50
CA ALA A 128 -0.94 2.27 2.72
C ALA A 128 -1.56 1.09 3.47
N MET A 129 -2.19 0.15 2.76
CA MET A 129 -2.74 -1.07 3.35
C MET A 129 -1.66 -1.97 3.95
N LEU A 130 -0.51 -2.10 3.29
CA LEU A 130 0.61 -2.86 3.83
C LEU A 130 1.22 -2.18 5.06
N LEU A 131 1.32 -0.84 5.08
CA LEU A 131 1.75 -0.11 6.25
C LEU A 131 0.78 -0.29 7.43
N LEU A 132 -0.54 -0.30 7.16
CA LEU A 132 -1.57 -0.52 8.15
C LEU A 132 -1.45 -1.90 8.79
N VAL A 133 -1.28 -2.96 7.98
CA VAL A 133 -1.27 -4.36 8.44
C VAL A 133 0.05 -4.75 9.10
N LEU A 134 1.16 -4.15 8.66
CA LEU A 134 2.51 -4.44 9.18
C LEU A 134 2.91 -3.50 10.34
N GLY A 135 2.13 -2.48 10.64
CA GLY A 135 2.46 -1.51 11.69
C GLY A 135 2.49 -2.13 13.09
N ASN A 136 3.61 -2.00 13.81
CA ASN A 136 3.81 -2.55 15.15
C ASN A 136 3.38 -1.58 16.27
N SER A 137 2.83 -0.42 15.95
CA SER A 137 2.36 0.55 16.92
C SER A 137 1.08 1.23 16.48
N TYR A 138 0.31 1.77 17.44
CA TYR A 138 -0.90 2.54 17.14
C TYR A 138 -0.62 3.76 16.24
N LEU A 139 0.56 4.39 16.36
CA LEU A 139 0.94 5.49 15.47
C LEU A 139 1.18 5.01 14.04
N ASN A 140 1.85 3.87 13.84
CA ASN A 140 2.02 3.28 12.52
C ASN A 140 0.68 2.86 11.91
N LEU A 141 -0.19 2.25 12.73
CA LEU A 141 -1.55 1.90 12.32
C LEU A 141 -2.33 3.15 11.89
N TYR A 142 -2.25 4.22 12.67
CA TYR A 142 -2.92 5.49 12.35
C TYR A 142 -2.43 6.06 11.02
N VAL A 143 -1.11 6.11 10.77
CA VAL A 143 -0.57 6.59 9.49
C VAL A 143 -1.03 5.71 8.31
N GLY A 144 -1.03 4.39 8.49
CA GLY A 144 -1.56 3.47 7.48
C GLY A 144 -3.05 3.71 7.20
N TRP A 145 -3.86 3.88 8.25
CA TRP A 145 -5.29 4.17 8.16
C TRP A 145 -5.58 5.46 7.40
N GLU A 146 -4.85 6.53 7.74
CA GLU A 146 -4.95 7.81 7.06
C GLU A 146 -4.52 7.72 5.59
N GLY A 147 -3.48 6.95 5.30
CA GLY A 147 -3.02 6.68 3.94
C GLY A 147 -4.06 5.94 3.10
N VAL A 148 -4.73 4.93 3.66
CA VAL A 148 -5.83 4.19 3.01
C VAL A 148 -7.02 5.12 2.77
N GLY A 149 -7.37 5.97 3.75
CA GLY A 149 -8.43 6.96 3.60
C GLY A 149 -8.15 7.96 2.47
N LEU A 150 -6.91 8.45 2.38
CA LEU A 150 -6.48 9.32 1.29
C LEU A 150 -6.54 8.63 -0.08
N ALA A 151 -5.98 7.41 -0.18
CA ALA A 151 -6.00 6.67 -1.43
C ALA A 151 -7.43 6.34 -1.89
N SER A 152 -8.31 5.97 -0.96
CA SER A 152 -9.74 5.76 -1.21
C SER A 152 -10.42 7.02 -1.72
N TYR A 153 -10.16 8.18 -1.08
CA TYR A 153 -10.66 9.46 -1.54
C TYR A 153 -10.27 9.76 -2.99
N LEU A 154 -8.99 9.53 -3.34
CA LEU A 154 -8.46 9.77 -4.69
C LEU A 154 -9.06 8.82 -5.73
N LEU A 155 -9.31 7.56 -5.36
CA LEU A 155 -9.91 6.55 -6.24
C LEU A 155 -11.41 6.77 -6.43
N ILE A 156 -12.17 7.05 -5.37
CA ILE A 156 -13.62 7.33 -5.45
C ILE A 156 -13.86 8.61 -6.24
N GLY A 157 -13.06 9.65 -6.00
CA GLY A 157 -13.11 10.92 -6.70
C GLY A 157 -12.31 10.97 -8.00
N PHE A 158 -11.94 9.81 -8.58
CA PHE A 158 -11.09 9.79 -9.77
C PHE A 158 -11.64 10.63 -10.91
N TRP A 159 -12.92 10.47 -11.24
CA TRP A 159 -13.66 11.31 -12.20
C TRP A 159 -14.34 12.48 -11.51
N ASN A 160 -13.56 13.34 -10.86
CA ASN A 160 -14.00 14.49 -10.05
C ASN A 160 -14.80 15.55 -10.82
N GLN A 161 -14.79 15.50 -12.15
CA GLN A 161 -15.61 16.36 -13.02
C GLN A 161 -17.11 16.10 -12.84
N LYS A 162 -17.49 14.92 -12.34
CA LYS A 162 -18.88 14.59 -12.00
C LYS A 162 -19.16 14.96 -10.53
N PRO A 163 -20.07 15.90 -10.25
CA PRO A 163 -20.33 16.39 -8.89
C PRO A 163 -20.71 15.27 -7.91
N ALA A 164 -21.44 14.25 -8.37
CA ALA A 164 -21.83 13.11 -7.55
C ALA A 164 -20.62 12.33 -7.02
N TYR A 165 -19.60 12.12 -7.85
CA TYR A 165 -18.39 11.37 -7.46
C TYR A 165 -17.50 12.19 -6.51
N ALA A 166 -17.39 13.50 -6.76
CA ALA A 166 -16.67 14.40 -5.87
C ALA A 166 -17.34 14.47 -4.48
N THR A 167 -18.67 14.47 -4.43
CA THR A 167 -19.44 14.46 -3.17
C THR A 167 -19.25 13.12 -2.43
N ALA A 168 -19.32 12.01 -3.15
CA ALA A 168 -19.08 10.67 -2.58
C ALA A 168 -17.67 10.53 -1.99
N ALA A 169 -16.65 11.02 -2.70
CA ALA A 169 -15.28 11.03 -2.24
C ALA A 169 -15.10 11.83 -0.94
N LYS A 170 -15.65 13.04 -0.89
CA LYS A 170 -15.64 13.90 0.32
C LYS A 170 -16.33 13.19 1.50
N LYS A 171 -17.49 12.58 1.26
CA LYS A 171 -18.23 11.83 2.29
C LYS A 171 -17.41 10.68 2.85
N ALA A 172 -16.80 9.88 1.97
CA ALA A 172 -15.95 8.75 2.37
C ALA A 172 -14.72 9.24 3.17
N PHE A 173 -14.09 10.32 2.74
CA PHE A 173 -12.93 10.90 3.43
C PHE A 173 -13.28 11.40 4.83
N VAL A 174 -14.38 12.16 4.97
CA VAL A 174 -14.83 12.66 6.27
C VAL A 174 -15.23 11.51 7.20
N ALA A 175 -15.96 10.51 6.69
CA ALA A 175 -16.34 9.35 7.48
C ALA A 175 -15.11 8.57 8.02
N ASN A 176 -14.06 8.42 7.20
CA ASN A 176 -12.82 7.78 7.63
C ASN A 176 -12.04 8.58 8.70
N ARG A 177 -12.25 9.90 8.78
CA ARG A 177 -11.60 10.77 9.78
C ARG A 177 -12.30 10.77 11.13
N VAL A 178 -13.61 10.54 11.15
CA VAL A 178 -14.42 10.58 12.36
C VAL A 178 -14.53 9.19 13.01
N GLY A 179 -14.50 8.13 12.21
CA GLY A 179 -14.55 6.75 12.68
C GLY A 179 -13.18 6.18 12.88
#